data_a117771cc4293e8dfe974805c1e54a42
#
_entry.id   a117771cc4293e8dfe974805c1e54a42
#
_cell.length_a   1.000
_cell.length_b   1.000
_cell.length_c   1.000
_cell.angle_alpha   90.00
_cell.angle_beta   90.00
_cell.angle_gamma   90.00
#
_symmetry.space_group_name_H-M   'P 1'
#
loop_
_entity.id
_entity.type
_entity.pdbx_description
1 polymer ?
#
loop_
_entity_poly.entity_id
_entity_poly.type
_entity_poly.pdbx_seq_one_letter_code
_entity_poly.pdbx_strand_id
1 'polypeptide(L)'
;MKFVTLVCSLLFCLPSFAQEKFPDGTLIPDWFRQNEIVNIETLGGKYKITDHDVVNDSTLLQTEKIQAVIDQASSKGGGVIIIPKGTYLSGALFFKPKTHLYLEEGAVLKGSDDISNFPIINTRIEGQSLKYFAAL
;
A
#
# COMPACT_ATOMS: atom_id res chain seq x y z
N MET A 1 5.59 -67.90 -33.04
CA MET A 1 5.89 -66.47 -33.00
C MET A 1 4.68 -65.74 -32.40
N LYS A 2 4.78 -65.35 -31.18
CA LYS A 2 3.70 -64.53 -30.47
C LYS A 2 4.15 -63.13 -30.39
N PHE A 3 3.47 -62.23 -31.13
CA PHE A 3 3.66 -60.81 -31.03
C PHE A 3 2.97 -60.33 -29.75
N VAL A 4 3.74 -59.90 -28.79
CA VAL A 4 3.26 -59.19 -27.59
C VAL A 4 3.14 -57.71 -27.99
N THR A 5 1.93 -57.26 -28.20
CA THR A 5 1.63 -55.86 -28.44
C THR A 5 1.69 -55.13 -27.09
N LEU A 6 2.79 -54.41 -26.86
CA LEU A 6 2.96 -53.54 -25.71
C LEU A 6 2.15 -52.27 -25.97
N VAL A 7 0.92 -52.19 -25.44
CA VAL A 7 0.13 -50.95 -25.44
C VAL A 7 0.73 -50.03 -24.37
N CYS A 8 1.56 -49.12 -24.83
CA CYS A 8 2.08 -48.03 -24.00
C CYS A 8 0.94 -47.05 -23.73
N SER A 9 0.28 -47.18 -22.59
CA SER A 9 -0.73 -46.26 -22.13
C SER A 9 -0.02 -44.93 -21.73
N LEU A 10 0.05 -43.99 -22.67
CA LEU A 10 0.45 -42.61 -22.36
C LEU A 10 -0.65 -42.01 -21.48
N LEU A 11 -0.44 -42.05 -20.18
CA LEU A 11 -1.19 -41.17 -19.27
C LEU A 11 -0.80 -39.74 -19.59
N PHE A 12 -1.67 -39.05 -20.35
CA PHE A 12 -1.66 -37.62 -20.46
C PHE A 12 -2.00 -37.05 -19.08
N CYS A 13 -0.98 -36.75 -18.28
CA CYS A 13 -1.12 -35.89 -17.11
C CYS A 13 -1.43 -34.47 -17.62
N LEU A 14 -2.69 -34.20 -17.86
CA LEU A 14 -3.14 -32.83 -18.10
C LEU A 14 -2.87 -32.07 -16.80
N PRO A 15 -2.12 -30.95 -16.83
CA PRO A 15 -2.01 -30.12 -15.65
C PRO A 15 -3.41 -29.64 -15.30
N SER A 16 -3.96 -30.14 -14.21
CA SER A 16 -5.16 -29.58 -13.60
C SER A 16 -4.78 -28.19 -13.11
N PHE A 17 -5.10 -27.17 -13.88
CA PHE A 17 -5.12 -25.82 -13.37
C PHE A 17 -6.29 -25.75 -12.37
N ALA A 18 -5.99 -26.08 -11.13
CA ALA A 18 -6.93 -25.85 -10.03
C ALA A 18 -7.14 -24.34 -9.95
N GLN A 19 -8.26 -23.89 -10.47
CA GLN A 19 -8.66 -22.50 -10.39
C GLN A 19 -9.02 -22.23 -8.92
N GLU A 20 -8.18 -21.47 -8.24
CA GLU A 20 -8.40 -21.12 -6.86
C GLU A 20 -9.71 -20.35 -6.71
N LYS A 21 -10.53 -20.78 -5.77
CA LYS A 21 -11.84 -20.19 -5.46
C LYS A 21 -11.90 -19.84 -3.99
N PHE A 22 -12.68 -18.83 -3.67
CA PHE A 22 -13.09 -18.57 -2.31
C PHE A 22 -13.94 -19.71 -1.75
N PRO A 23 -14.10 -19.83 -0.40
CA PRO A 23 -14.91 -20.88 0.21
C PRO A 23 -16.37 -20.92 -0.26
N ASP A 24 -16.90 -19.80 -0.76
CA ASP A 24 -18.25 -19.68 -1.34
C ASP A 24 -18.33 -20.13 -2.81
N GLY A 25 -17.21 -20.58 -3.39
CA GLY A 25 -17.11 -21.03 -4.78
C GLY A 25 -16.88 -19.95 -5.81
N THR A 26 -16.81 -18.67 -5.44
CA THR A 26 -16.47 -17.59 -6.36
C THR A 26 -15.01 -17.63 -6.79
N LEU A 27 -14.72 -17.20 -8.02
CA LEU A 27 -13.35 -17.15 -8.53
C LEU A 27 -12.54 -16.06 -7.83
N ILE A 28 -11.30 -16.39 -7.46
CA ILE A 28 -10.37 -15.40 -6.94
C ILE A 28 -9.96 -14.48 -8.09
N PRO A 29 -10.28 -13.16 -8.03
CA PRO A 29 -9.89 -12.21 -9.05
C PRO A 29 -8.37 -12.11 -9.21
N ASP A 30 -7.90 -11.83 -10.43
CA ASP A 30 -6.46 -11.79 -10.74
C ASP A 30 -5.67 -10.79 -9.90
N TRP A 31 -6.30 -9.70 -9.46
CA TRP A 31 -5.65 -8.70 -8.61
C TRP A 31 -5.25 -9.24 -7.22
N PHE A 32 -5.87 -10.33 -6.72
CA PHE A 32 -5.41 -11.04 -5.51
C PHE A 32 -4.11 -11.82 -5.73
N ARG A 33 -3.76 -12.09 -6.98
CA ARG A 33 -2.57 -12.87 -7.36
C ARG A 33 -1.39 -12.00 -7.76
N GLN A 34 -1.54 -10.68 -7.67
CA GLN A 34 -0.47 -9.75 -7.98
C GLN A 34 0.62 -9.85 -6.93
N ASN A 35 1.69 -10.56 -7.26
CA ASN A 35 2.91 -10.65 -6.46
C ASN A 35 4.01 -9.70 -6.96
N GLU A 36 3.68 -8.85 -7.92
CA GLU A 36 4.63 -7.90 -8.48
C GLU A 36 4.81 -6.71 -7.54
N ILE A 37 6.05 -6.40 -7.23
CA ILE A 37 6.42 -5.18 -6.53
C ILE A 37 6.09 -4.02 -7.46
N VAL A 38 5.24 -3.11 -7.00
CA VAL A 38 4.88 -1.93 -7.79
C VAL A 38 6.13 -1.10 -8.08
N ASN A 39 6.41 -0.88 -9.36
CA ASN A 39 7.51 -0.02 -9.76
C ASN A 39 7.15 1.45 -9.52
N ILE A 40 7.77 2.07 -8.50
CA ILE A 40 7.51 3.46 -8.13
C ILE A 40 7.86 4.46 -9.23
N GLU A 41 8.72 4.06 -10.21
CA GLU A 41 9.08 4.90 -11.35
C GLU A 41 7.87 5.19 -12.26
N THR A 42 6.87 4.33 -12.25
CA THR A 42 5.67 4.45 -13.09
C THR A 42 4.54 5.24 -12.44
N LEU A 43 4.69 5.61 -11.15
CA LEU A 43 3.62 6.21 -10.35
C LEU A 43 3.61 7.76 -10.37
N GLY A 44 4.32 8.38 -11.30
CA GLY A 44 4.34 9.84 -11.45
C GLY A 44 5.53 10.53 -10.77
N GLY A 45 5.32 11.78 -10.35
CA GLY A 45 6.36 12.59 -9.72
C GLY A 45 6.84 12.01 -8.39
N LYS A 46 8.11 12.26 -8.03
CA LYS A 46 8.69 11.83 -6.76
C LYS A 46 8.87 13.03 -5.85
N TYR A 47 8.40 12.91 -4.63
CA TYR A 47 8.41 13.97 -3.62
C TYR A 47 9.04 13.41 -2.35
N LYS A 48 10.35 13.60 -2.20
CA LYS A 48 11.07 13.19 -1.00
C LYS A 48 10.80 14.22 0.10
N ILE A 49 10.29 13.79 1.24
CA ILE A 49 9.86 14.73 2.30
C ILE A 49 10.99 15.62 2.81
N THR A 50 12.24 15.12 2.81
CA THR A 50 13.42 15.92 3.23
C THR A 50 13.76 17.07 2.29
N ASP A 51 13.30 17.05 1.05
CA ASP A 51 13.46 18.15 0.09
C ASP A 51 12.42 19.27 0.33
N HIS A 52 11.55 19.07 1.33
CA HIS A 52 10.46 19.98 1.73
C HIS A 52 10.51 20.32 3.22
N ASP A 53 11.70 20.51 3.76
CA ASP A 53 11.97 20.94 5.14
C ASP A 53 11.43 19.98 6.23
N VAL A 54 11.18 18.71 5.89
CA VAL A 54 10.92 17.66 6.87
C VAL A 54 12.24 17.07 7.32
N VAL A 55 12.49 17.06 8.62
CA VAL A 55 13.75 16.62 9.20
C VAL A 55 13.62 15.25 9.88
N ASN A 56 14.71 14.48 9.87
CA ASN A 56 14.77 13.21 10.60
C ASN A 56 14.83 13.47 12.12
N ASP A 57 13.66 13.62 12.73
CA ASP A 57 13.51 13.84 14.18
C ASP A 57 12.25 13.12 14.68
N SER A 58 12.45 12.20 15.60
CA SER A 58 11.37 11.38 16.19
C SER A 58 10.56 12.11 17.28
N THR A 59 10.92 13.35 17.63
CA THR A 59 10.29 14.15 18.67
C THR A 59 9.58 15.40 18.15
N LEU A 60 9.97 15.87 16.96
CA LEU A 60 9.37 17.02 16.30
C LEU A 60 8.15 16.62 15.51
N LEU A 61 6.96 17.13 15.88
CA LEU A 61 5.74 16.91 15.14
C LEU A 61 5.80 17.67 13.80
N GLN A 62 5.68 16.96 12.69
CA GLN A 62 5.85 17.48 11.33
C GLN A 62 4.66 17.20 10.42
N THR A 63 3.49 16.96 10.99
CA THR A 63 2.25 16.63 10.27
C THR A 63 1.95 17.59 9.12
N GLU A 64 1.97 18.88 9.40
CA GLU A 64 1.63 19.91 8.39
C GLU A 64 2.62 19.92 7.22
N LYS A 65 3.92 19.76 7.51
CA LYS A 65 4.94 19.71 6.46
C LYS A 65 4.77 18.49 5.57
N ILE A 66 4.56 17.31 6.17
CA ILE A 66 4.34 16.07 5.42
C ILE A 66 3.04 16.16 4.62
N GLN A 67 1.96 16.70 5.22
CA GLN A 67 0.70 16.90 4.53
C GLN A 67 0.85 17.86 3.34
N ALA A 68 1.63 18.92 3.47
CA ALA A 68 1.90 19.85 2.37
C ALA A 68 2.58 19.15 1.18
N VAL A 69 3.46 18.19 1.43
CA VAL A 69 4.08 17.39 0.35
C VAL A 69 3.04 16.52 -0.37
N ILE A 70 2.13 15.89 0.38
CA ILE A 70 1.03 15.10 -0.19
C ILE A 70 0.12 16.00 -1.04
N ASP A 71 -0.23 17.18 -0.53
CA ASP A 71 -1.08 18.15 -1.21
C ASP A 71 -0.42 18.69 -2.49
N GLN A 72 0.88 18.96 -2.44
CA GLN A 72 1.66 19.36 -3.61
C GLN A 72 1.69 18.26 -4.68
N ALA A 73 1.94 17.00 -4.29
CA ALA A 73 1.94 15.88 -5.22
C ALA A 73 0.58 15.75 -5.90
N SER A 74 -0.51 15.82 -5.13
CA SER A 74 -1.88 15.76 -5.66
C SER A 74 -2.17 16.91 -6.64
N SER A 75 -1.78 18.14 -6.31
CA SER A 75 -2.01 19.32 -7.17
C SER A 75 -1.27 19.25 -8.51
N LYS A 76 -0.17 18.50 -8.57
CA LYS A 76 0.63 18.26 -9.77
C LYS A 76 0.21 16.98 -10.54
N GLY A 77 -0.95 16.41 -10.22
CA GLY A 77 -1.49 15.24 -10.92
C GLY A 77 -1.21 13.89 -10.26
N GLY A 78 -0.60 13.90 -9.08
CA GLY A 78 -0.24 12.71 -8.30
C GLY A 78 1.25 12.45 -8.24
N GLY A 79 1.64 11.38 -7.54
CA GLY A 79 3.03 10.97 -7.42
C GLY A 79 3.32 10.18 -6.15
N VAL A 80 4.60 9.92 -5.92
CA VAL A 80 5.10 9.13 -4.81
C VAL A 80 5.71 10.04 -3.75
N ILE A 81 5.16 9.99 -2.54
CA ILE A 81 5.72 10.62 -1.35
C ILE A 81 6.73 9.65 -0.76
N ILE A 82 8.00 10.04 -0.78
CA ILE A 82 9.10 9.22 -0.33
C ILE A 82 9.51 9.62 1.07
N ILE A 83 9.41 8.68 2.00
CA ILE A 83 9.93 8.78 3.36
C ILE A 83 11.32 8.13 3.36
N PRO A 84 12.41 8.90 3.45
CA PRO A 84 13.75 8.33 3.47
C PRO A 84 14.06 7.70 4.82
N LYS A 85 15.17 6.94 4.86
CA LYS A 85 15.68 6.34 6.10
C LYS A 85 15.71 7.36 7.24
N GLY A 86 15.12 6.99 8.39
CA GLY A 86 15.01 7.83 9.57
C GLY A 86 13.67 7.66 10.27
N THR A 87 13.44 8.45 11.34
CA THR A 87 12.17 8.44 12.08
C THR A 87 11.53 9.83 12.01
N TYR A 88 10.28 9.89 11.55
CA TYR A 88 9.54 11.12 11.32
C TYR A 88 8.23 11.07 12.11
N LEU A 89 8.03 12.01 13.04
CA LEU A 89 6.83 12.08 13.87
C LEU A 89 5.72 12.83 13.16
N SER A 90 4.54 12.23 13.10
CA SER A 90 3.35 12.82 12.48
C SER A 90 2.08 12.52 13.28
N GLY A 91 1.09 13.40 13.20
CA GLY A 91 -0.31 13.10 13.49
C GLY A 91 -1.01 12.50 12.28
N ALA A 92 -2.32 12.78 12.13
CA ALA A 92 -3.11 12.30 11.01
C ALA A 92 -2.62 12.87 9.66
N LEU A 93 -2.49 12.00 8.67
CA LEU A 93 -2.18 12.36 7.29
C LEU A 93 -3.32 11.94 6.38
N PHE A 94 -3.65 12.77 5.41
CA PHE A 94 -4.75 12.55 4.48
C PHE A 94 -4.21 12.41 3.06
N PHE A 95 -4.16 11.18 2.58
CA PHE A 95 -3.75 10.91 1.21
C PHE A 95 -4.86 11.32 0.23
N LYS A 96 -4.45 11.75 -0.95
CA LYS A 96 -5.33 12.22 -2.01
C LYS A 96 -5.27 11.31 -3.23
N PRO A 97 -6.23 11.39 -4.15
CA PRO A 97 -6.21 10.58 -5.36
C PRO A 97 -4.86 10.66 -6.09
N LYS A 98 -4.37 9.51 -6.56
CA LYS A 98 -3.10 9.35 -7.27
C LYS A 98 -1.84 9.68 -6.45
N THR A 99 -1.93 9.80 -5.13
CA THR A 99 -0.76 9.91 -4.25
C THR A 99 -0.44 8.56 -3.64
N HIS A 100 0.85 8.22 -3.59
CA HIS A 100 1.36 6.95 -3.11
C HIS A 100 2.41 7.18 -2.03
N LEU A 101 2.38 6.39 -0.97
CA LEU A 101 3.39 6.42 0.08
C LEU A 101 4.45 5.35 -0.19
N TYR A 102 5.70 5.75 -0.15
CA TYR A 102 6.83 4.84 -0.23
C TYR A 102 7.80 5.10 0.93
N LEU A 103 8.06 4.08 1.74
CA LEU A 103 9.05 4.12 2.80
C LEU A 103 10.32 3.42 2.30
N GLU A 104 11.43 4.14 2.30
CA GLU A 104 12.75 3.54 2.05
C GLU A 104 13.10 2.56 3.18
N GLU A 105 14.04 1.65 2.93
CA GLU A 105 14.51 0.72 3.94
C GLU A 105 15.05 1.47 5.17
N GLY A 106 14.54 1.13 6.36
CA GLY A 106 14.86 1.80 7.62
C GLY A 106 14.15 3.13 7.84
N ALA A 107 13.15 3.47 7.02
CA ALA A 107 12.26 4.59 7.28
C ALA A 107 11.17 4.20 8.28
N VAL A 108 10.86 5.10 9.20
CA VAL A 108 9.77 4.98 10.17
C VAL A 108 8.94 6.25 10.15
N LEU A 109 7.66 6.12 9.81
CA LEU A 109 6.67 7.16 10.04
C LEU A 109 5.99 6.85 11.38
N LYS A 110 6.35 7.63 12.40
CA LYS A 110 5.90 7.44 13.78
C LYS A 110 4.63 8.26 14.02
N GLY A 111 3.56 7.64 14.51
CA GLY A 111 2.37 8.35 14.97
C GLY A 111 2.64 9.09 16.29
N SER A 112 1.96 10.22 16.49
CA SER A 112 2.00 10.95 17.75
C SER A 112 1.28 10.17 18.86
N ASP A 113 1.81 10.26 20.07
CA ASP A 113 1.15 9.72 21.28
C ASP A 113 0.09 10.68 21.83
N ASP A 114 0.04 11.92 21.34
CA ASP A 114 -0.96 12.92 21.70
C ASP A 114 -2.16 12.85 20.74
N ILE A 115 -3.31 12.44 21.28
CA ILE A 115 -4.54 12.30 20.53
C ILE A 115 -5.06 13.61 19.94
N SER A 116 -4.66 14.76 20.47
CA SER A 116 -5.02 16.09 19.94
C SER A 116 -4.45 16.34 18.54
N ASN A 117 -3.43 15.57 18.15
CA ASN A 117 -2.83 15.62 16.81
C ASN A 117 -3.63 14.84 15.76
N PHE A 118 -4.80 14.28 16.15
CA PHE A 118 -5.69 13.53 15.29
C PHE A 118 -7.08 14.18 15.30
N PRO A 119 -7.51 14.84 14.21
CA PRO A 119 -8.81 15.48 14.16
C PRO A 119 -9.96 14.47 14.22
N ILE A 120 -11.05 14.89 14.82
CA ILE A 120 -12.30 14.12 14.82
C ILE A 120 -13.02 14.34 13.50
N ILE A 121 -13.19 13.27 12.73
CA ILE A 121 -13.88 13.30 11.44
C ILE A 121 -15.05 12.32 11.39
N ASN A 122 -15.94 12.52 10.43
CA ASN A 122 -16.96 11.50 10.12
C ASN A 122 -16.25 10.28 9.52
N THR A 123 -16.43 9.14 10.17
CA THR A 123 -15.82 7.87 9.75
C THR A 123 -16.83 6.73 9.87
N ARG A 124 -16.40 5.53 9.51
CA ARG A 124 -17.21 4.32 9.61
C ARG A 124 -16.40 3.22 10.29
N ILE A 125 -16.90 2.72 11.40
CA ILE A 125 -16.31 1.60 12.14
C ILE A 125 -17.37 0.51 12.25
N GLU A 126 -17.02 -0.73 11.91
CA GLU A 126 -17.91 -1.91 11.99
C GLU A 126 -19.28 -1.69 11.32
N GLY A 127 -19.28 -0.94 10.21
CA GLY A 127 -20.52 -0.66 9.48
C GLY A 127 -21.34 0.52 10.01
N GLN A 128 -20.99 1.11 11.15
CA GLN A 128 -21.69 2.26 11.74
C GLN A 128 -20.97 3.58 11.40
N SER A 129 -21.75 4.59 11.01
CA SER A 129 -21.25 5.94 10.81
C SER A 129 -21.15 6.65 12.15
N LEU A 130 -19.96 7.15 12.47
CA LEU A 130 -19.71 7.88 13.72
C LEU A 130 -18.61 8.94 13.52
N LYS A 131 -18.45 9.79 14.53
CA LYS A 131 -17.32 10.72 14.59
C LYS A 131 -16.22 10.12 15.46
N TYR A 132 -15.03 10.01 14.91
CA TYR A 132 -13.88 9.45 15.61
C TYR A 132 -12.58 10.09 15.14
N PHE A 133 -11.50 9.87 15.89
CA PHE A 133 -10.19 10.39 15.55
C PHE A 133 -9.70 9.82 14.21
N ALA A 134 -9.23 10.71 13.33
CA ALA A 134 -8.60 10.27 12.10
C ALA A 134 -7.24 9.65 12.40
N ALA A 135 -6.98 8.51 11.81
CA ALA A 135 -5.65 7.93 11.71
C ALA A 135 -5.18 7.96 10.24
N LEU A 136 -4.01 7.36 9.97
CA LEU A 136 -3.54 7.14 8.60
C LEU A 136 -4.53 6.28 7.81
#